data_dc943fe8f466f4354fea008393800cdf
#
_entry.id   dc943fe8f466f4354fea008393800cdf
#
_cell.length_a   1.000
_cell.length_b   1.000
_cell.length_c   1.000
_cell.angle_alpha   90.00
_cell.angle_beta   90.00
_cell.angle_gamma   90.00
#
_symmetry.space_group_name_H-M   'P 1'
#
loop_
_entity.id
_entity.type
_entity.pdbx_description
1 polymer ?
#
loop_
_entity_poly.entity_id
_entity_poly.type
_entity_poly.pdbx_seq_one_letter_code
_entity_poly.pdbx_strand_id
1 'polypeptide(L)'
;SESRLLSAYKSGVTGSGVVVETDYGRYVLSNRHVVGYAREATISFVLKDTTLVYEHCVVKAVSHNEDLVLVCLPDSCTQPAIELSTEVIEDGQDIVAAGFPGLAGKPSWQVTKGSVSNANLRIEEDNTVYIQHTAPIDPGSSGGPLLIKQGDTYQIVGVNTYKAFWRDNVGITIPVDAV
;
A
#
# COMPACT_ATOMS: atom_id res chain seq x y z
N SER A 1 4.55 -15.10 4.95
CA SER A 1 4.88 -13.81 4.32
C SER A 1 3.79 -13.31 3.39
N GLU A 2 3.11 -14.20 2.67
CA GLU A 2 2.03 -13.86 1.73
C GLU A 2 0.78 -13.31 2.45
N SER A 3 0.60 -13.66 3.72
CA SER A 3 -0.56 -13.27 4.51
C SER A 3 -0.55 -11.82 5.02
N ARG A 4 0.48 -11.05 4.69
CA ARG A 4 0.66 -9.70 5.24
C ARG A 4 0.01 -8.60 4.43
N LEU A 5 -0.56 -8.92 3.28
CA LEU A 5 -1.18 -7.94 2.41
C LEU A 5 -2.70 -8.02 2.44
N LEU A 6 -3.31 -6.89 2.21
CA LEU A 6 -4.73 -6.66 2.34
C LEU A 6 -5.35 -6.22 1.03
N SER A 7 -6.53 -6.72 0.73
CA SER A 7 -7.43 -6.04 -0.18
C SER A 7 -8.53 -5.36 0.63
N ALA A 8 -8.82 -4.10 0.33
CA ALA A 8 -9.90 -3.35 0.94
C ALA A 8 -11.05 -3.23 -0.08
N TYR A 9 -12.25 -3.56 0.35
CA TYR A 9 -13.44 -3.46 -0.48
C TYR A 9 -14.36 -2.35 0.03
N LYS A 10 -14.75 -1.48 -0.88
CA LYS A 10 -15.89 -0.59 -0.72
C LYS A 10 -16.80 -0.83 -1.91
N SER A 11 -18.09 -0.57 -1.80
CA SER A 11 -19.06 -0.79 -2.90
C SER A 11 -18.53 -0.20 -4.21
N GLY A 12 -18.06 -1.06 -5.12
CA GLY A 12 -17.57 -0.70 -6.44
C GLY A 12 -16.08 -0.31 -6.54
N VAL A 13 -15.33 -0.22 -5.43
CA VAL A 13 -13.91 0.14 -5.46
C VAL A 13 -13.09 -0.90 -4.69
N THR A 14 -12.04 -1.41 -5.32
CA THR A 14 -11.10 -2.35 -4.72
C THR A 14 -9.70 -1.75 -4.72
N GLY A 15 -8.98 -1.92 -3.63
CA GLY A 15 -7.60 -1.51 -3.52
C GLY A 15 -6.83 -2.45 -2.61
N SER A 16 -5.62 -2.08 -2.29
CA SER A 16 -4.72 -2.84 -1.44
C SER A 16 -4.33 -2.03 -0.21
N GLY A 17 -3.71 -2.68 0.75
CA GLY A 17 -3.19 -2.04 1.94
C GLY A 17 -2.16 -2.92 2.62
N VAL A 18 -1.61 -2.43 3.71
CA VAL A 18 -0.60 -3.14 4.48
C VAL A 18 -0.80 -2.86 5.97
N VAL A 19 -0.60 -3.89 6.80
CA VAL A 19 -0.66 -3.74 8.25
C VAL A 19 0.61 -3.08 8.75
N VAL A 20 0.45 -1.99 9.49
CA VAL A 20 1.55 -1.27 10.13
C VAL A 20 1.30 -1.21 11.64
N GLU A 21 2.38 -1.13 12.40
CA GLU A 21 2.31 -0.95 13.85
C GLU A 21 2.80 0.43 14.21
N THR A 22 2.02 1.13 15.03
CA THR A 22 2.34 2.46 15.54
C THR A 22 2.38 2.43 17.06
N ASP A 23 2.81 3.53 17.69
CA ASP A 23 2.77 3.66 19.14
C ASP A 23 1.35 3.59 19.72
N TYR A 24 0.34 3.81 18.87
CA TYR A 24 -1.09 3.80 19.26
C TYR A 24 -1.82 2.51 18.90
N GLY A 25 -1.13 1.56 18.26
CA GLY A 25 -1.72 0.28 17.87
C GLY A 25 -1.44 -0.08 16.42
N ARG A 26 -2.20 -1.07 15.94
CA ARG A 26 -2.05 -1.63 14.60
C ARG A 26 -3.16 -1.13 13.70
N TYR A 27 -2.77 -0.70 12.50
CA TYR A 27 -3.68 -0.15 11.52
C TYR A 27 -3.37 -0.71 10.14
N VAL A 28 -4.32 -0.54 9.22
CA VAL A 28 -4.08 -0.75 7.79
C VAL A 28 -3.75 0.60 7.18
N LEU A 29 -2.62 0.67 6.51
CA LEU A 29 -2.18 1.82 5.72
C LEU A 29 -2.56 1.58 4.27
N SER A 30 -3.21 2.55 3.63
CA SER A 30 -3.65 2.47 2.23
C SER A 30 -3.72 3.87 1.62
N ASN A 31 -4.21 3.95 0.38
CA ASN A 31 -4.52 5.24 -0.23
C ASN A 31 -5.90 5.75 0.18
N ARG A 32 -6.00 7.06 0.35
CA ARG A 32 -7.27 7.71 0.66
C ARG A 32 -8.30 7.48 -0.44
N HIS A 33 -7.91 7.52 -1.71
CA HIS A 33 -8.84 7.32 -2.83
C HIS A 33 -9.48 5.92 -2.84
N VAL A 34 -8.84 4.93 -2.22
CA VAL A 34 -9.39 3.57 -2.09
C VAL A 34 -10.63 3.57 -1.18
N VAL A 35 -10.58 4.28 -0.07
CA VAL A 35 -11.74 4.39 0.84
C VAL A 35 -12.66 5.56 0.50
N GLY A 36 -12.18 6.56 -0.24
CA GLY A 36 -12.95 7.75 -0.61
C GLY A 36 -13.42 8.52 0.62
N TYR A 37 -14.70 8.86 0.66
CA TYR A 37 -15.31 9.56 1.80
C TYR A 37 -15.98 8.61 2.79
N ALA A 38 -15.78 7.30 2.66
CA ALA A 38 -16.36 6.33 3.58
C ALA A 38 -15.76 6.47 4.99
N ARG A 39 -16.59 6.25 6.00
CA ARG A 39 -16.16 6.22 7.40
C ARG A 39 -15.69 4.85 7.84
N GLU A 40 -16.03 3.82 7.08
CA GLU A 40 -15.73 2.43 7.35
C GLU A 40 -15.28 1.73 6.07
N ALA A 41 -14.47 0.70 6.23
CA ALA A 41 -14.02 -0.16 5.13
C ALA A 41 -14.10 -1.62 5.53
N THR A 42 -14.24 -2.49 4.56
CA THR A 42 -14.09 -3.93 4.75
C THR A 42 -12.66 -4.31 4.39
N ILE A 43 -12.00 -5.02 5.31
CA ILE A 43 -10.62 -5.47 5.15
C ILE A 43 -10.61 -6.98 5.00
N SER A 44 -9.96 -7.46 3.94
CA SER A 44 -9.84 -8.89 3.67
C SER A 44 -8.38 -9.30 3.61
N PHE A 45 -8.05 -10.36 4.33
CA PHE A 45 -6.75 -11.03 4.26
C PHE A 45 -6.91 -12.30 3.46
N VAL A 46 -6.35 -12.34 2.26
CA VAL A 46 -6.38 -13.52 1.41
C VAL A 46 -5.21 -14.42 1.77
N LEU A 47 -5.48 -15.48 2.50
CA LEU A 47 -4.49 -16.46 2.94
C LEU A 47 -4.50 -17.66 1.97
N LYS A 48 -3.56 -18.57 2.16
CA LYS A 48 -3.40 -19.72 1.26
C LYS A 48 -4.67 -20.58 1.18
N ASP A 49 -5.30 -20.87 2.32
CA ASP A 49 -6.43 -21.80 2.41
C ASP A 49 -7.74 -21.14 2.82
N THR A 50 -7.73 -19.84 3.13
CA THR A 50 -8.92 -19.15 3.61
C THR A 50 -8.80 -17.65 3.39
N THR A 51 -9.92 -16.94 3.53
CA THR A 51 -9.96 -15.49 3.53
C THR A 51 -10.56 -15.01 4.84
N LEU A 52 -9.85 -14.15 5.55
CA LEU A 52 -10.35 -13.50 6.75
C LEU A 52 -10.96 -12.15 6.35
N VAL A 53 -12.20 -11.91 6.75
CA VAL A 53 -12.92 -10.67 6.40
C VAL A 53 -13.31 -9.94 7.69
N TYR A 54 -12.94 -8.67 7.76
CA TYR A 54 -13.31 -7.78 8.87
C TYR A 54 -14.14 -6.64 8.29
N GLU A 55 -15.41 -6.64 8.60
CA GLU A 55 -16.35 -5.60 8.15
C GLU A 55 -16.38 -4.44 9.15
N HIS A 56 -16.84 -3.28 8.68
CA HIS A 56 -17.04 -2.07 9.51
C HIS A 56 -15.78 -1.59 10.22
N CYS A 57 -14.62 -1.71 9.57
CA CYS A 57 -13.37 -1.16 10.10
C CYS A 57 -13.36 0.36 9.94
N VAL A 58 -13.25 1.07 11.05
CA VAL A 58 -13.38 2.53 11.08
C VAL A 58 -12.14 3.19 10.50
N VAL A 59 -12.32 4.20 9.65
CA VAL A 59 -11.25 5.05 9.17
C VAL A 59 -10.76 5.91 10.33
N LYS A 60 -9.49 5.73 10.72
CA LYS A 60 -8.89 6.39 11.89
C LYS A 60 -8.36 7.77 11.56
N ALA A 61 -7.65 7.89 10.46
CA ALA A 61 -7.00 9.13 10.07
C ALA A 61 -6.86 9.21 8.55
N VAL A 62 -6.93 10.43 8.04
CA VAL A 62 -6.77 10.75 6.61
C VAL A 62 -5.72 11.84 6.51
N SER A 63 -4.73 11.66 5.64
CA SER A 63 -3.80 12.74 5.35
C SER A 63 -4.47 13.81 4.50
N HIS A 64 -4.18 15.08 4.79
CA HIS A 64 -4.68 16.21 3.99
C HIS A 64 -3.81 16.51 2.77
N ASN A 65 -2.54 16.16 2.83
CA ASN A 65 -1.56 16.50 1.80
C ASN A 65 -1.25 15.34 0.86
N GLU A 66 -1.22 14.12 1.40
CA GLU A 66 -0.90 12.91 0.65
C GLU A 66 -2.14 12.02 0.52
N ASP A 67 -2.12 11.14 -0.47
CA ASP A 67 -3.19 10.17 -0.71
C ASP A 67 -3.02 8.96 0.22
N LEU A 68 -3.10 9.20 1.54
CA LEU A 68 -2.90 8.20 2.60
C LEU A 68 -4.07 8.15 3.56
N VAL A 69 -4.34 6.95 4.06
CA VAL A 69 -5.38 6.67 5.06
C VAL A 69 -4.91 5.58 6.02
N LEU A 70 -5.30 5.71 7.29
CA LEU A 70 -5.19 4.65 8.29
C LEU A 70 -6.58 4.14 8.65
N VAL A 71 -6.74 2.83 8.63
CA VAL A 71 -7.99 2.15 8.97
C VAL A 71 -7.76 1.25 10.18
N CYS A 72 -8.65 1.30 11.15
CA CYS A 72 -8.54 0.50 12.37
C CYS A 72 -8.68 -0.99 12.09
N LEU A 73 -7.89 -1.79 12.76
CA LEU A 73 -8.05 -3.24 12.81
C LEU A 73 -8.69 -3.64 14.15
N PRO A 74 -9.59 -4.63 14.16
CA PRO A 74 -10.11 -5.15 15.43
C PRO A 74 -9.00 -5.89 16.20
N ASP A 75 -9.11 -5.91 17.53
CA ASP A 75 -8.15 -6.60 18.41
C ASP A 75 -8.06 -8.10 18.12
N SER A 76 -9.12 -8.67 17.56
CA SER A 76 -9.15 -10.07 17.14
C SER A 76 -8.26 -10.39 15.93
N CYS A 77 -7.84 -9.36 15.20
CA CYS A 77 -6.95 -9.54 14.05
C CYS A 77 -5.51 -9.78 14.54
N THR A 78 -4.97 -10.95 14.21
CA THR A 78 -3.62 -11.36 14.60
C THR A 78 -2.62 -11.32 13.45
N GLN A 79 -3.01 -10.80 12.28
CA GLN A 79 -2.11 -10.70 11.13
C GLN A 79 -0.93 -9.78 11.46
N PRO A 80 0.32 -10.21 11.14
CA PRO A 80 1.51 -9.45 11.51
C PRO A 80 1.65 -8.18 10.69
N ALA A 81 2.22 -7.15 11.33
CA ALA A 81 2.58 -5.91 10.66
C ALA A 81 3.91 -6.04 9.92
N ILE A 82 4.08 -5.24 8.87
CA ILE A 82 5.37 -5.04 8.20
C ILE A 82 5.95 -3.74 8.74
N GLU A 83 7.24 -3.76 9.07
CA GLU A 83 7.94 -2.63 9.63
C GLU A 83 8.17 -1.53 8.60
N LEU A 84 8.04 -0.27 9.03
CA LEU A 84 8.41 0.89 8.21
C LEU A 84 9.92 1.03 8.19
N SER A 85 10.48 1.26 6.99
CA SER A 85 11.92 1.47 6.84
C SER A 85 12.33 2.84 7.36
N THR A 86 13.50 2.91 7.97
CA THR A 86 14.16 4.16 8.34
C THR A 86 15.30 4.52 7.38
N GLU A 87 15.51 3.71 6.33
CA GLU A 87 16.61 3.92 5.40
C GLU A 87 16.25 4.92 4.31
N VAL A 88 17.27 5.62 3.82
CA VAL A 88 17.16 6.54 2.69
C VAL A 88 17.18 5.72 1.39
N ILE A 89 16.18 5.94 0.55
CA ILE A 89 16.08 5.27 -0.75
C ILE A 89 16.95 6.00 -1.77
N GLU A 90 17.65 5.23 -2.58
CA GLU A 90 18.53 5.74 -3.63
C GLU A 90 18.05 5.31 -5.01
N ASP A 91 18.35 6.14 -6.01
CA ASP A 91 18.10 5.80 -7.41
C ASP A 91 18.83 4.50 -7.80
N GLY A 92 18.16 3.64 -8.53
CA GLY A 92 18.71 2.33 -8.93
C GLY A 92 18.55 1.21 -7.92
N GLN A 93 18.07 1.51 -6.73
CA GLN A 93 17.86 0.50 -5.69
C GLN A 93 16.77 -0.50 -6.08
N ASP A 94 16.99 -1.79 -5.80
CA ASP A 94 15.99 -2.83 -6.03
C ASP A 94 14.82 -2.69 -5.07
N ILE A 95 13.61 -2.83 -5.61
CA ILE A 95 12.37 -2.77 -4.85
C ILE A 95 11.39 -3.85 -5.28
N VAL A 96 10.41 -4.09 -4.44
CA VAL A 96 9.31 -5.01 -4.70
C VAL A 96 8.01 -4.27 -4.41
N ALA A 97 7.10 -4.29 -5.38
CA ALA A 97 5.73 -3.79 -5.19
C ALA A 97 4.80 -4.98 -4.96
N ALA A 98 3.87 -4.84 -4.03
CA ALA A 98 2.95 -5.90 -3.69
C ALA A 98 1.52 -5.37 -3.57
N GLY A 99 0.55 -6.20 -3.92
CA GLY A 99 -0.85 -5.81 -3.87
C GLY A 99 -1.80 -6.90 -4.38
N PHE A 100 -3.06 -6.51 -4.52
CA PHE A 100 -4.15 -7.37 -4.99
C PHE A 100 -4.84 -6.71 -6.19
N PRO A 101 -4.23 -6.72 -7.38
CA PRO A 101 -4.93 -6.23 -8.55
C PRO A 101 -6.16 -7.09 -8.85
N GLY A 102 -7.29 -6.44 -9.11
CA GLY A 102 -8.56 -7.09 -9.37
C GLY A 102 -8.67 -7.62 -10.79
N LEU A 103 -7.83 -8.56 -11.17
CA LEU A 103 -7.89 -9.20 -12.46
C LEU A 103 -9.08 -10.15 -12.54
N ALA A 104 -9.86 -10.04 -13.61
CA ALA A 104 -11.05 -10.86 -13.85
C ALA A 104 -12.08 -10.85 -12.71
N GLY A 105 -12.20 -9.74 -12.00
CA GLY A 105 -13.17 -9.56 -10.94
C GLY A 105 -12.85 -10.24 -9.62
N LYS A 106 -11.68 -10.89 -9.51
CA LYS A 106 -11.22 -11.50 -8.26
C LYS A 106 -9.87 -10.93 -7.86
N PRO A 107 -9.73 -10.33 -6.66
CA PRO A 107 -8.42 -9.90 -6.18
C PRO A 107 -7.52 -11.13 -6.02
N SER A 108 -6.31 -11.03 -6.53
CA SER A 108 -5.28 -12.05 -6.35
C SER A 108 -3.99 -11.39 -5.92
N TRP A 109 -3.23 -12.10 -5.10
CA TRP A 109 -1.91 -11.67 -4.67
C TRP A 109 -0.97 -11.48 -5.85
N GLN A 110 -0.29 -10.34 -5.91
CA GLN A 110 0.73 -10.09 -6.90
C GLN A 110 1.94 -9.42 -6.26
N VAL A 111 3.13 -9.90 -6.62
CA VAL A 111 4.41 -9.33 -6.25
C VAL A 111 5.17 -9.05 -7.52
N THR A 112 5.61 -7.81 -7.71
CA THR A 112 6.38 -7.41 -8.88
C THR A 112 7.70 -6.79 -8.46
N LYS A 113 8.75 -7.06 -9.21
CA LYS A 113 10.10 -6.54 -8.95
C LYS A 113 10.41 -5.38 -9.89
N GLY A 114 11.23 -4.48 -9.40
CA GLY A 114 11.74 -3.37 -10.19
C GLY A 114 12.85 -2.65 -9.47
N SER A 115 13.13 -1.46 -9.92
CA SER A 115 14.13 -0.59 -9.32
C SER A 115 13.61 0.84 -9.20
N VAL A 116 14.21 1.60 -8.30
CA VAL A 116 13.90 3.02 -8.13
C VAL A 116 14.45 3.80 -9.31
N SER A 117 13.57 4.48 -10.05
CA SER A 117 13.95 5.37 -11.15
C SER A 117 14.31 6.76 -10.65
N ASN A 118 13.57 7.26 -9.66
CA ASN A 118 13.80 8.56 -9.05
C ASN A 118 13.25 8.54 -7.62
N ALA A 119 14.15 8.63 -6.65
CA ALA A 119 13.77 8.60 -5.23
C ALA A 119 13.13 9.92 -4.76
N ASN A 120 13.25 10.99 -5.53
CA ASN A 120 12.79 12.33 -5.17
C ASN A 120 12.04 13.00 -6.32
N LEU A 121 11.04 12.31 -6.86
CA LEU A 121 10.20 12.87 -7.91
C LEU A 121 9.28 13.95 -7.33
N ARG A 122 9.41 15.19 -7.81
CA ARG A 122 8.52 16.28 -7.44
C ARG A 122 7.49 16.50 -8.53
N ILE A 123 6.23 16.55 -8.13
CA ILE A 123 5.14 16.91 -9.01
C ILE A 123 4.72 18.36 -8.68
N GLU A 124 4.83 19.24 -9.65
CA GLU A 124 4.67 20.69 -9.45
C GLU A 124 3.30 21.08 -8.90
N GLU A 125 2.26 20.35 -9.26
CA GLU A 125 0.88 20.68 -8.92
C GLU A 125 0.56 20.54 -7.43
N ASP A 126 1.19 19.61 -6.72
CA ASP A 126 0.89 19.35 -5.31
C ASP A 126 2.08 19.55 -4.38
N ASN A 127 3.25 19.88 -4.92
CA ASN A 127 4.50 20.09 -4.18
C ASN A 127 4.88 18.89 -3.29
N THR A 128 4.41 17.72 -3.62
CA THR A 128 4.66 16.46 -2.90
C THR A 128 5.84 15.73 -3.54
N VAL A 129 6.66 15.09 -2.72
CA VAL A 129 7.76 14.25 -3.18
C VAL A 129 7.26 12.80 -3.27
N TYR A 130 7.53 12.15 -4.40
CA TYR A 130 7.17 10.76 -4.66
C TYR A 130 8.40 9.92 -4.98
N ILE A 131 8.26 8.61 -4.89
CA ILE A 131 9.22 7.66 -5.41
C ILE A 131 8.69 7.14 -6.74
N GLN A 132 9.49 7.29 -7.81
CA GLN A 132 9.21 6.67 -9.10
C GLN A 132 9.98 5.36 -9.21
N HIS A 133 9.32 4.30 -9.65
CA HIS A 133 9.94 2.99 -9.81
C HIS A 133 9.40 2.26 -11.05
N THR A 134 10.03 1.14 -11.38
CA THR A 134 9.73 0.36 -12.60
C THR A 134 8.92 -0.89 -12.33
N ALA A 135 8.66 -1.26 -11.08
CA ALA A 135 7.83 -2.43 -10.80
C ALA A 135 6.41 -2.22 -11.34
N PRO A 136 5.86 -3.18 -12.11
CA PRO A 136 4.51 -3.07 -12.63
C PRO A 136 3.48 -2.95 -11.49
N ILE A 137 2.60 -1.97 -11.58
CA ILE A 137 1.45 -1.81 -10.70
C ILE A 137 0.19 -1.61 -11.52
N ASP A 138 -0.88 -2.29 -11.15
CA ASP A 138 -2.19 -2.21 -11.78
C ASP A 138 -3.19 -1.45 -10.89
N PRO A 139 -4.35 -1.02 -11.40
CA PRO A 139 -5.30 -0.24 -10.62
C PRO A 139 -5.66 -0.82 -9.25
N GLY A 140 -5.84 -2.11 -9.10
CA GLY A 140 -6.12 -2.74 -7.81
C GLY A 140 -4.94 -2.77 -6.84
N SER A 141 -3.74 -2.44 -7.30
CA SER A 141 -2.51 -2.41 -6.47
C SER A 141 -2.36 -1.12 -5.67
N SER A 142 -3.16 -0.08 -5.95
CA SER A 142 -3.13 1.17 -5.17
C SER A 142 -3.36 0.90 -3.69
N GLY A 143 -2.53 1.49 -2.84
CA GLY A 143 -2.54 1.29 -1.40
C GLY A 143 -1.63 0.17 -0.91
N GLY A 144 -1.12 -0.67 -1.80
CA GLY A 144 -0.16 -1.71 -1.46
C GLY A 144 1.24 -1.15 -1.20
N PRO A 145 2.08 -1.90 -0.49
CA PRO A 145 3.39 -1.42 -0.10
C PRO A 145 4.42 -1.50 -1.23
N LEU A 146 5.35 -0.54 -1.23
CA LEU A 146 6.63 -0.66 -1.90
C LEU A 146 7.64 -1.11 -0.84
N LEU A 147 8.37 -2.18 -1.11
CA LEU A 147 9.20 -2.87 -0.14
C LEU A 147 10.66 -2.90 -0.59
N ILE A 148 11.56 -2.84 0.40
CA ILE A 148 12.97 -3.18 0.24
C ILE A 148 13.28 -4.41 1.08
N LYS A 149 14.24 -5.20 0.63
CA LYS A 149 14.72 -6.36 1.39
C LYS A 149 15.84 -5.94 2.31
N GLN A 150 15.67 -6.23 3.60
CA GLN A 150 16.68 -6.00 4.65
C GLN A 150 17.02 -7.35 5.30
N GLY A 151 18.12 -7.96 4.88
CA GLY A 151 18.45 -9.32 5.31
C GLY A 151 17.39 -10.32 4.82
N ASP A 152 16.76 -11.01 5.75
CA ASP A 152 15.70 -11.99 5.45
C ASP A 152 14.29 -11.39 5.54
N THR A 153 14.16 -10.10 5.85
CA THR A 153 12.87 -9.44 6.02
C THR A 153 12.67 -8.33 4.99
N TYR A 154 11.42 -7.94 4.82
CA TYR A 154 11.04 -6.80 3.99
C TYR A 154 10.59 -5.64 4.86
N GLN A 155 10.92 -4.42 4.45
CA GLN A 155 10.47 -3.20 5.10
C GLN A 155 9.75 -2.30 4.10
N ILE A 156 8.77 -1.54 4.59
CA ILE A 156 7.97 -0.63 3.78
C ILE A 156 8.75 0.67 3.56
N VAL A 157 8.95 1.07 2.31
CA VAL A 157 9.54 2.36 1.95
C VAL A 157 8.50 3.34 1.39
N GLY A 158 7.33 2.86 1.05
CA GLY A 158 6.26 3.71 0.56
C GLY A 158 4.97 2.96 0.30
N VAL A 159 3.96 3.71 -0.10
CA VAL A 159 2.64 3.21 -0.48
C VAL A 159 2.40 3.54 -1.95
N ASN A 160 2.17 2.51 -2.75
CA ASN A 160 1.93 2.68 -4.18
C ASN A 160 0.63 3.45 -4.42
N THR A 161 0.71 4.44 -5.28
CA THR A 161 -0.46 5.16 -5.77
C THR A 161 -0.46 5.16 -7.29
N TYR A 162 -1.63 4.97 -7.91
CA TYR A 162 -1.74 4.87 -9.35
C TYR A 162 -2.09 6.25 -9.92
N LYS A 163 -1.06 7.04 -10.25
CA LYS A 163 -1.23 8.40 -10.81
C LYS A 163 -0.70 8.59 -12.23
N ALA A 164 0.22 7.76 -12.70
CA ALA A 164 0.83 7.92 -14.03
C ALA A 164 0.18 7.00 -15.05
N PHE A 165 -1.02 7.33 -15.49
CA PHE A 165 -1.87 6.48 -16.34
C PHE A 165 -1.43 6.39 -17.81
N TRP A 166 -0.53 7.26 -18.27
CA TRP A 166 -0.17 7.38 -19.68
C TRP A 166 1.18 6.78 -20.04
N ARG A 167 1.89 6.19 -19.09
CA ARG A 167 3.20 5.56 -19.33
C ARG A 167 3.27 4.15 -18.75
N ASP A 168 3.76 3.23 -19.58
CA ASP A 168 4.13 1.91 -19.10
C ASP A 168 5.39 1.98 -18.24
N ASN A 169 5.52 1.09 -17.28
CA ASN A 169 6.69 0.97 -16.38
C ASN A 169 6.97 2.21 -15.52
N VAL A 170 5.96 3.02 -15.26
CA VAL A 170 6.06 4.13 -14.31
C VAL A 170 5.14 3.86 -13.14
N GLY A 171 5.72 3.43 -12.02
CA GLY A 171 5.04 3.32 -10.75
C GLY A 171 5.32 4.54 -9.89
N ILE A 172 4.32 5.04 -9.20
CA ILE A 172 4.44 6.18 -8.29
C ILE A 172 4.08 5.76 -6.89
N THR A 173 4.93 6.11 -5.94
CA THR A 173 4.82 5.69 -4.54
C THR A 173 4.99 6.89 -3.61
N ILE A 174 4.15 6.96 -2.58
CA ILE A 174 4.25 7.95 -1.51
C ILE A 174 5.25 7.43 -0.50
N PRO A 175 6.36 8.17 -0.21
CA PRO A 175 7.37 7.71 0.74
C PRO A 175 6.83 7.56 2.17
N VAL A 176 7.42 6.63 2.94
CA VAL A 176 7.01 6.37 4.33
C VAL A 176 7.27 7.53 5.28
N ASP A 177 8.19 8.42 4.96
CA ASP A 177 8.44 9.62 5.77
C ASP A 177 7.24 10.59 5.75
N ALA A 178 6.30 10.40 4.80
CA ALA A 178 5.01 11.09 4.79
C ALA A 178 3.98 10.47 5.77
N VAL A 179 4.23 9.28 6.28
CA VAL A 179 3.38 8.57 7.21
C VAL A 179 3.68 9.01 8.64
#